data_a61a0f66d133b7a15ac3adf5d10e8904
#
_entry.id   a61a0f66d133b7a15ac3adf5d10e8904
#
_cell.length_a   1.000
_cell.length_b   1.000
_cell.length_c   1.000
_cell.angle_alpha   90.00
_cell.angle_beta   90.00
_cell.angle_gamma   90.00
#
_symmetry.space_group_name_H-M   'P 1'
#
loop_
_entity.id
_entity.type
_entity.pdbx_description
1 polymer ?
#
loop_
_entity_poly.entity_id
_entity_poly.type
_entity_poly.pdbx_seq_one_letter_code
_entity_poly.pdbx_strand_id
1 'polypeptide(L)'
;MNEPRSLPVYKSMRQPLALFLALLVTVAIAPASMINELNAQDRVRLESGDNVLVAIDKPGAIWPEVRIYRKVNATPQGVTDLFLDYENAGSFIHNLKSAVVENEPDGNTKDVRYTVKLPVLFTISYLVRNRYEKTPEGYTVHWNLLESLFAKSAVGKLRVEPHGETAVICYANHVEPATRLVAGLRNQALKEASNTVEAIVKEAERRHAVNGPQAKL
;
A
#
# COMPACT_ATOMS: atom_id res chain seq x y z
N MET A 1 -34.23 59.25 -72.74
CA MET A 1 -33.93 59.89 -71.47
C MET A 1 -34.09 58.79 -70.38
N ASN A 2 -33.04 58.12 -70.04
CA ASN A 2 -33.04 57.05 -69.05
C ASN A 2 -32.18 57.49 -67.86
N GLU A 3 -32.84 57.67 -66.73
CA GLU A 3 -32.15 57.91 -65.48
C GLU A 3 -31.52 56.60 -64.91
N PRO A 4 -30.30 56.62 -64.34
CA PRO A 4 -29.72 55.46 -63.76
C PRO A 4 -30.19 55.29 -62.27
N ARG A 5 -30.74 54.13 -61.97
CA ARG A 5 -31.10 53.68 -60.60
C ARG A 5 -29.85 53.51 -59.78
N SER A 6 -29.77 54.21 -58.65
CA SER A 6 -28.76 54.06 -57.62
C SER A 6 -28.99 52.75 -56.80
N LEU A 7 -27.96 51.92 -56.69
CA LEU A 7 -27.95 50.73 -55.85
C LEU A 7 -27.71 51.09 -54.37
N PRO A 8 -28.35 50.42 -53.45
CA PRO A 8 -28.13 50.66 -52.02
C PRO A 8 -26.79 50.11 -51.51
N VAL A 9 -26.09 50.98 -50.78
CA VAL A 9 -24.83 50.64 -50.06
C VAL A 9 -25.12 49.76 -48.90
N TYR A 10 -24.62 48.51 -48.94
CA TYR A 10 -24.70 47.57 -47.85
C TYR A 10 -23.65 47.92 -46.75
N LYS A 11 -24.11 48.45 -45.61
CA LYS A 11 -23.30 48.72 -44.43
C LYS A 11 -22.93 47.38 -43.76
N SER A 12 -21.69 46.96 -43.97
CA SER A 12 -21.12 45.83 -43.25
C SER A 12 -21.04 46.11 -41.73
N MET A 13 -21.94 45.51 -40.98
CA MET A 13 -21.89 45.49 -39.52
C MET A 13 -20.82 44.47 -39.10
N ARG A 14 -19.64 44.94 -38.73
CA ARG A 14 -18.62 44.15 -38.09
C ARG A 14 -19.07 43.87 -36.64
N GLN A 15 -19.53 42.65 -36.38
CA GLN A 15 -19.76 42.18 -35.02
C GLN A 15 -18.38 41.86 -34.37
N PRO A 16 -18.12 42.33 -33.14
CA PRO A 16 -16.95 41.92 -32.41
C PRO A 16 -17.14 40.47 -31.95
N LEU A 17 -16.27 39.57 -32.40
CA LEU A 17 -16.16 38.20 -31.95
C LEU A 17 -15.66 38.20 -30.49
N ALA A 18 -16.58 38.14 -29.53
CA ALA A 18 -16.26 38.01 -28.12
C ALA A 18 -15.70 36.59 -27.89
N LEU A 19 -14.38 36.51 -27.74
CA LEU A 19 -13.66 35.29 -27.36
C LEU A 19 -14.01 34.96 -25.93
N PHE A 20 -14.99 34.07 -25.70
CA PHE A 20 -15.24 33.47 -24.38
C PHE A 20 -14.11 32.46 -24.11
N LEU A 21 -13.06 32.90 -23.41
CA LEU A 21 -12.04 32.03 -22.84
C LEU A 21 -12.66 31.26 -21.65
N ALA A 22 -13.22 30.07 -21.91
CA ALA A 22 -13.69 29.18 -20.86
C ALA A 22 -12.46 28.66 -20.10
N LEU A 23 -12.21 29.22 -18.89
CA LEU A 23 -11.22 28.75 -17.95
C LEU A 23 -11.69 27.38 -17.39
N LEU A 24 -11.26 26.29 -18.00
CA LEU A 24 -11.44 24.94 -17.50
C LEU A 24 -10.60 24.82 -16.22
N VAL A 25 -11.22 25.09 -15.05
CA VAL A 25 -10.64 24.75 -13.75
C VAL A 25 -10.72 23.23 -13.62
N THR A 26 -9.66 22.54 -13.96
CA THR A 26 -9.48 21.11 -13.64
C THR A 26 -9.30 21.03 -12.13
N VAL A 27 -10.37 20.74 -11.39
CA VAL A 27 -10.28 20.33 -9.99
C VAL A 27 -9.58 18.99 -9.99
N ALA A 28 -8.29 18.98 -9.67
CA ALA A 28 -7.56 17.76 -9.37
C ALA A 28 -8.19 17.16 -8.10
N ILE A 29 -9.02 16.12 -8.25
CA ILE A 29 -9.50 15.32 -7.12
C ILE A 29 -8.25 14.64 -6.56
N ALA A 30 -7.73 15.15 -5.44
CA ALA A 30 -6.66 14.47 -4.73
C ALA A 30 -7.17 13.06 -4.35
N PRO A 31 -6.40 12.02 -4.63
CA PRO A 31 -6.77 10.67 -4.25
C PRO A 31 -7.00 10.58 -2.74
N ALA A 32 -8.00 9.79 -2.35
CA ALA A 32 -8.37 9.69 -0.95
C ALA A 32 -7.28 8.95 -0.18
N SER A 33 -6.62 9.64 0.77
CA SER A 33 -5.64 9.01 1.65
C SER A 33 -6.24 7.83 2.40
N MET A 34 -5.42 6.78 2.65
CA MET A 34 -5.83 5.58 3.41
C MET A 34 -6.33 5.90 4.83
N ILE A 35 -5.93 7.03 5.41
CA ILE A 35 -6.42 7.49 6.72
C ILE A 35 -7.93 7.73 6.68
N ASN A 36 -8.48 8.10 5.53
CA ASN A 36 -9.91 8.32 5.37
C ASN A 36 -10.76 7.02 5.41
N GLU A 37 -10.11 5.86 5.32
CA GLU A 37 -10.75 4.56 5.52
C GLU A 37 -11.06 4.27 7.00
N LEU A 38 -10.41 5.00 7.94
CA LEU A 38 -10.55 4.83 9.37
C LEU A 38 -11.67 5.71 9.94
N ASN A 39 -12.36 5.20 10.96
CA ASN A 39 -13.27 5.99 11.78
C ASN A 39 -12.50 7.00 12.65
N ALA A 40 -13.20 7.95 13.29
CA ALA A 40 -12.58 9.02 14.08
C ALA A 40 -11.73 8.50 15.25
N GLN A 41 -12.19 7.46 15.95
CA GLN A 41 -11.45 6.88 17.08
C GLN A 41 -10.17 6.20 16.63
N ASP A 42 -10.22 5.45 15.53
CA ASP A 42 -9.06 4.77 14.98
C ASP A 42 -8.03 5.74 14.40
N ARG A 43 -8.47 6.88 13.85
CA ARG A 43 -7.55 7.96 13.45
C ARG A 43 -6.78 8.52 14.65
N VAL A 44 -7.44 8.76 15.78
CA VAL A 44 -6.76 9.23 17.00
C VAL A 44 -5.72 8.21 17.45
N ARG A 45 -6.05 6.92 17.44
CA ARG A 45 -5.10 5.85 17.80
C ARG A 45 -3.91 5.79 16.83
N LEU A 46 -4.17 5.92 15.51
CA LEU A 46 -3.12 5.98 14.50
C LEU A 46 -2.15 7.14 14.76
N GLU A 47 -2.69 8.34 15.04
CA GLU A 47 -1.88 9.53 15.33
C GLU A 47 -1.07 9.39 16.63
N SER A 48 -1.59 8.65 17.62
CA SER A 48 -0.85 8.31 18.85
C SER A 48 0.27 7.30 18.61
N GLY A 49 0.37 6.74 17.41
CA GLY A 49 1.37 5.74 17.06
C GLY A 49 0.98 4.31 17.44
N ASP A 50 -0.31 4.03 17.64
CA ASP A 50 -0.80 2.67 17.90
C ASP A 50 -0.97 1.89 16.58
N ASN A 51 -0.88 0.55 16.66
CA ASN A 51 -1.39 -0.30 15.59
C ASN A 51 -2.92 -0.27 15.60
N VAL A 52 -3.53 0.12 14.48
CA VAL A 52 -4.97 0.05 14.27
C VAL A 52 -5.27 -1.22 13.46
N LEU A 53 -5.76 -2.25 14.14
CA LEU A 53 -6.11 -3.53 13.52
C LEU A 53 -7.61 -3.56 13.21
N VAL A 54 -7.94 -3.81 11.94
CA VAL A 54 -9.30 -4.01 11.43
C VAL A 54 -9.40 -5.42 10.86
N ALA A 55 -10.29 -6.24 11.41
CA ALA A 55 -10.58 -7.57 10.89
C ALA A 55 -11.91 -7.53 10.12
N ILE A 56 -11.89 -7.93 8.86
CA ILE A 56 -13.03 -7.93 7.95
C ILE A 56 -13.41 -9.36 7.63
N ASP A 57 -14.53 -9.82 8.17
CA ASP A 57 -15.03 -11.16 7.89
C ASP A 57 -15.46 -11.27 6.41
N LYS A 58 -15.02 -12.33 5.74
CA LYS A 58 -15.36 -12.65 4.35
C LYS A 58 -16.33 -13.82 4.33
N PRO A 59 -17.45 -13.74 3.59
CA PRO A 59 -18.38 -14.85 3.48
C PRO A 59 -17.70 -16.16 3.05
N GLY A 60 -17.85 -17.20 3.85
CA GLY A 60 -17.28 -18.53 3.58
C GLY A 60 -15.80 -18.71 3.90
N ALA A 61 -15.06 -17.65 4.25
CA ALA A 61 -13.66 -17.74 4.62
C ALA A 61 -13.50 -18.26 6.07
N ILE A 62 -12.41 -18.99 6.33
CA ILE A 62 -12.07 -19.48 7.67
C ILE A 62 -11.49 -18.33 8.52
N TRP A 63 -10.67 -17.48 7.91
CA TRP A 63 -10.05 -16.32 8.56
C TRP A 63 -10.49 -15.01 7.89
N PRO A 64 -10.58 -13.92 8.66
CA PRO A 64 -10.91 -12.61 8.12
C PRO A 64 -9.76 -12.07 7.25
N GLU A 65 -10.07 -11.08 6.42
CA GLU A 65 -9.05 -10.15 5.94
C GLU A 65 -8.60 -9.28 7.12
N VAL A 66 -7.30 -9.14 7.27
CA VAL A 66 -6.70 -8.31 8.32
C VAL A 66 -6.13 -7.06 7.67
N ARG A 67 -6.46 -5.89 8.22
CA ARG A 67 -5.79 -4.62 7.88
C ARG A 67 -5.16 -4.05 9.12
N ILE A 68 -3.90 -3.67 9.01
CA ILE A 68 -3.16 -3.04 10.10
C ILE A 68 -2.63 -1.71 9.57
N TYR A 69 -3.11 -0.63 10.18
CA TYR A 69 -2.65 0.72 9.90
C TYR A 69 -1.67 1.14 10.97
N ARG A 70 -0.59 1.80 10.57
CA ARG A 70 0.44 2.28 11.47
C ARG A 70 1.11 3.53 10.92
N LYS A 71 1.33 4.53 11.78
CA LYS A 71 2.21 5.65 11.50
C LYS A 71 3.65 5.23 11.75
N VAL A 72 4.56 5.62 10.86
CA VAL A 72 5.98 5.21 10.88
C VAL A 72 6.84 6.44 10.78
N ASN A 73 7.72 6.65 11.74
CA ASN A 73 8.68 7.76 11.73
C ASN A 73 9.88 7.44 10.80
N ALA A 74 9.57 7.29 9.51
CA ALA A 74 10.51 7.07 8.43
C ALA A 74 9.91 7.57 7.12
N THR A 75 10.74 7.77 6.10
CA THR A 75 10.26 8.18 4.77
C THR A 75 9.49 7.04 4.11
N PRO A 76 8.47 7.34 3.27
CA PRO A 76 7.74 6.31 2.51
C PRO A 76 8.66 5.40 1.70
N GLN A 77 9.69 5.96 1.06
CA GLN A 77 10.69 5.19 0.32
C GLN A 77 11.45 4.24 1.25
N GLY A 78 11.93 4.74 2.40
CA GLY A 78 12.70 3.92 3.35
C GLY A 78 11.90 2.74 3.92
N VAL A 79 10.60 2.92 4.19
CA VAL A 79 9.70 1.84 4.61
C VAL A 79 9.54 0.81 3.48
N THR A 80 9.36 1.29 2.25
CA THR A 80 9.18 0.42 1.08
C THR A 80 10.44 -0.38 0.77
N ASP A 81 11.60 0.27 0.77
CA ASP A 81 12.90 -0.37 0.53
C ASP A 81 13.18 -1.45 1.58
N LEU A 82 12.84 -1.17 2.86
CA LEU A 82 12.95 -2.16 3.93
C LEU A 82 12.05 -3.37 3.68
N PHE A 83 10.80 -3.15 3.26
CA PHE A 83 9.86 -4.25 2.99
C PHE A 83 10.31 -5.13 1.83
N LEU A 84 11.02 -4.55 0.87
CA LEU A 84 11.59 -5.26 -0.29
C LEU A 84 12.98 -5.85 -0.04
N ASP A 85 13.57 -5.61 1.14
CA ASP A 85 14.88 -6.11 1.55
C ASP A 85 14.75 -7.56 2.08
N TYR A 86 14.41 -8.48 1.18
CA TYR A 86 14.09 -9.87 1.51
C TYR A 86 15.26 -10.58 2.20
N GLU A 87 16.49 -10.35 1.74
CA GLU A 87 17.69 -11.03 2.25
C GLU A 87 17.92 -10.74 3.75
N ASN A 88 17.61 -9.51 4.17
CA ASN A 88 17.79 -9.08 5.56
C ASN A 88 16.54 -9.24 6.42
N ALA A 89 15.38 -9.59 5.83
CA ALA A 89 14.09 -9.63 6.53
C ALA A 89 14.10 -10.58 7.75
N GLY A 90 14.84 -11.69 7.68
CA GLY A 90 14.99 -12.62 8.79
C GLY A 90 15.74 -12.07 10.00
N SER A 91 16.47 -10.94 9.86
CA SER A 91 17.21 -10.33 10.96
C SER A 91 16.31 -9.53 11.92
N PHE A 92 15.14 -9.07 11.46
CA PHE A 92 14.22 -8.27 12.27
C PHE A 92 12.80 -8.87 12.39
N ILE A 93 12.36 -9.74 11.49
CA ILE A 93 11.08 -10.44 11.62
C ILE A 93 11.29 -11.75 12.41
N HIS A 94 10.78 -11.78 13.65
CA HIS A 94 11.09 -12.79 14.65
C HIS A 94 10.95 -14.27 14.20
N ASN A 95 9.89 -14.59 13.46
CA ASN A 95 9.60 -15.97 13.06
C ASN A 95 10.09 -16.30 11.64
N LEU A 96 10.66 -15.35 10.93
CA LEU A 96 11.16 -15.52 9.58
C LEU A 96 12.60 -16.04 9.63
N LYS A 97 12.81 -17.25 9.11
CA LYS A 97 14.14 -17.84 8.99
C LYS A 97 14.89 -17.38 7.76
N SER A 98 14.16 -17.29 6.64
CA SER A 98 14.73 -16.82 5.38
C SER A 98 13.63 -16.32 4.44
N ALA A 99 13.99 -15.38 3.59
CA ALA A 99 13.22 -14.98 2.41
C ALA A 99 14.20 -14.95 1.23
N VAL A 100 14.02 -15.85 0.28
CA VAL A 100 14.94 -16.06 -0.85
C VAL A 100 14.20 -15.73 -2.14
N VAL A 101 14.74 -14.82 -2.92
CA VAL A 101 14.24 -14.52 -4.27
C VAL A 101 14.61 -15.70 -5.18
N GLU A 102 13.60 -16.42 -5.67
CA GLU A 102 13.81 -17.57 -6.58
C GLU A 102 13.69 -17.17 -8.05
N ASN A 103 12.88 -16.14 -8.35
CA ASN A 103 12.66 -15.69 -9.72
C ASN A 103 12.33 -14.19 -9.74
N GLU A 104 12.73 -13.49 -10.80
CA GLU A 104 12.44 -12.10 -11.10
C GLU A 104 11.84 -11.99 -12.50
N PRO A 105 10.52 -12.16 -12.65
CA PRO A 105 9.86 -12.12 -13.97
C PRO A 105 10.03 -10.77 -14.68
N ASP A 106 10.10 -9.69 -13.91
CA ASP A 106 10.39 -8.33 -14.36
C ASP A 106 11.00 -7.50 -13.23
N GLY A 107 11.45 -6.26 -13.52
CA GLY A 107 12.12 -5.40 -12.53
C GLY A 107 11.29 -5.01 -11.31
N ASN A 108 9.97 -5.22 -11.36
CA ASN A 108 9.04 -4.87 -10.28
C ASN A 108 8.38 -6.10 -9.62
N THR A 109 8.66 -7.30 -10.13
CA THR A 109 8.01 -8.53 -9.67
C THR A 109 9.07 -9.54 -9.23
N LYS A 110 8.90 -10.07 -8.00
CA LYS A 110 9.79 -11.09 -7.43
C LYS A 110 8.98 -12.24 -6.85
N ASP A 111 9.40 -13.46 -7.19
CA ASP A 111 8.90 -14.67 -6.55
C ASP A 111 9.83 -15.02 -5.41
N VAL A 112 9.31 -14.93 -4.19
CA VAL A 112 10.09 -15.04 -2.96
C VAL A 112 9.63 -16.26 -2.17
N ARG A 113 10.56 -17.15 -1.86
CA ARG A 113 10.33 -18.27 -0.94
C ARG A 113 10.60 -17.85 0.48
N TYR A 114 9.56 -17.88 1.27
CA TYR A 114 9.62 -17.62 2.70
C TYR A 114 9.70 -18.92 3.47
N THR A 115 10.58 -18.98 4.47
CA THR A 115 10.66 -20.07 5.45
C THR A 115 10.40 -19.49 6.82
N VAL A 116 9.31 -19.92 7.45
CA VAL A 116 8.81 -19.38 8.73
C VAL A 116 8.74 -20.47 9.78
N LYS A 117 9.18 -20.15 10.99
CA LYS A 117 9.04 -21.02 12.17
C LYS A 117 7.72 -20.73 12.84
N LEU A 118 6.85 -21.72 12.91
CA LEU A 118 5.62 -21.63 13.69
C LEU A 118 5.84 -22.02 15.16
N PRO A 119 4.99 -21.54 16.09
CA PRO A 119 4.95 -22.09 17.43
C PRO A 119 4.81 -23.62 17.38
N VAL A 120 5.40 -24.34 18.36
CA VAL A 120 5.37 -25.82 18.41
C VAL A 120 6.29 -26.52 17.40
N LEU A 121 7.43 -25.90 17.05
CA LEU A 121 8.55 -26.51 16.32
C LEU A 121 8.33 -26.83 14.83
N PHE A 122 7.23 -26.44 14.23
CA PHE A 122 7.06 -26.61 12.80
C PHE A 122 7.70 -25.46 12.02
N THR A 123 8.39 -25.82 10.94
CA THR A 123 8.85 -24.86 9.94
C THR A 123 8.01 -25.06 8.68
N ILE A 124 7.46 -23.99 8.16
CA ILE A 124 6.73 -24.00 6.90
C ILE A 124 7.49 -23.20 5.84
N SER A 125 7.34 -23.60 4.61
CA SER A 125 7.85 -22.86 3.46
C SER A 125 6.74 -22.63 2.46
N TYR A 126 6.72 -21.45 1.85
CA TYR A 126 5.74 -21.07 0.84
C TYR A 126 6.35 -20.08 -0.15
N LEU A 127 5.88 -20.10 -1.38
CA LEU A 127 6.32 -19.20 -2.45
C LEU A 127 5.26 -18.14 -2.71
N VAL A 128 5.69 -16.90 -2.76
CA VAL A 128 4.82 -15.73 -2.94
C VAL A 128 5.36 -14.86 -4.05
N ARG A 129 4.51 -14.44 -4.98
CA ARG A 129 4.82 -13.38 -5.93
C ARG A 129 4.54 -12.04 -5.32
N ASN A 130 5.56 -11.20 -5.26
CA ASN A 130 5.47 -9.81 -4.82
C ASN A 130 5.61 -8.91 -6.03
N ARG A 131 4.73 -7.90 -6.17
CA ARG A 131 4.78 -6.89 -7.21
C ARG A 131 4.79 -5.50 -6.60
N TYR A 132 5.83 -4.75 -6.90
CA TYR A 132 6.01 -3.37 -6.46
C TYR A 132 5.44 -2.39 -7.48
N GLU A 133 4.78 -1.34 -6.98
CA GLU A 133 4.27 -0.22 -7.77
C GLU A 133 4.54 1.09 -7.04
N LYS A 134 5.02 2.10 -7.79
CA LYS A 134 4.99 3.48 -7.35
C LYS A 134 3.71 4.12 -7.87
N THR A 135 2.91 4.69 -6.97
CA THR A 135 1.64 5.35 -7.30
C THR A 135 1.72 6.85 -7.01
N PRO A 136 0.78 7.67 -7.49
CA PRO A 136 0.73 9.10 -7.13
C PRO A 136 0.60 9.33 -5.62
N GLU A 137 0.00 8.40 -4.89
CA GLU A 137 -0.23 8.46 -3.45
C GLU A 137 0.95 7.96 -2.62
N GLY A 138 1.92 7.26 -3.25
CA GLY A 138 3.05 6.67 -2.55
C GLY A 138 3.53 5.37 -3.19
N TYR A 139 3.56 4.30 -2.41
CA TYR A 139 4.06 2.99 -2.86
C TYR A 139 3.10 1.88 -2.48
N THR A 140 3.01 0.87 -3.34
CA THR A 140 2.23 -0.34 -3.06
C THR A 140 3.05 -1.58 -3.41
N VAL A 141 3.07 -2.55 -2.51
CA VAL A 141 3.56 -3.89 -2.80
C VAL A 141 2.40 -4.85 -2.67
N HIS A 142 2.02 -5.48 -3.77
CA HIS A 142 1.01 -6.52 -3.81
C HIS A 142 1.67 -7.89 -3.68
N TRP A 143 0.98 -8.84 -3.07
CA TRP A 143 1.42 -10.23 -3.09
C TRP A 143 0.28 -11.21 -3.29
N ASN A 144 0.64 -12.34 -3.88
CA ASN A 144 -0.22 -13.51 -3.99
C ASN A 144 0.59 -14.79 -3.81
N LEU A 145 -0.02 -15.76 -3.17
CA LEU A 145 0.55 -17.08 -2.96
C LEU A 145 0.67 -17.83 -4.30
N LEU A 146 1.84 -18.40 -4.57
CA LEU A 146 2.07 -19.30 -5.70
C LEU A 146 2.07 -20.77 -5.26
N GLU A 147 2.67 -21.07 -4.09
CA GLU A 147 2.84 -22.43 -3.60
C GLU A 147 2.79 -22.47 -2.06
N SER A 148 2.01 -23.38 -1.50
CA SER A 148 1.99 -23.70 -0.07
C SER A 148 1.30 -25.03 0.20
N LEU A 149 1.75 -25.75 1.24
CA LEU A 149 1.02 -26.92 1.77
C LEU A 149 0.00 -26.50 2.86
N PHE A 150 0.07 -25.30 3.38
CA PHE A 150 -0.67 -24.85 4.57
C PHE A 150 -1.79 -23.86 4.26
N ALA A 151 -1.75 -23.23 3.09
CA ALA A 151 -2.76 -22.28 2.64
C ALA A 151 -3.18 -22.60 1.21
N LYS A 152 -4.48 -22.42 0.91
CA LYS A 152 -5.04 -22.50 -0.45
C LYS A 152 -4.77 -21.24 -1.22
N SER A 153 -4.84 -20.12 -0.54
CA SER A 153 -4.52 -18.79 -1.08
C SER A 153 -4.00 -17.88 0.02
N ALA A 154 -3.17 -16.94 -0.35
CA ALA A 154 -2.84 -15.76 0.44
C ALA A 154 -2.69 -14.61 -0.52
N VAL A 155 -3.46 -13.55 -0.30
CA VAL A 155 -3.41 -12.32 -1.10
C VAL A 155 -3.33 -11.14 -0.16
N GLY A 156 -2.57 -10.14 -0.56
CA GLY A 156 -2.49 -8.94 0.26
C GLY A 156 -1.76 -7.81 -0.42
N LYS A 157 -1.57 -6.74 0.34
CA LYS A 157 -0.81 -5.56 -0.08
C LYS A 157 -0.30 -4.78 1.11
N LEU A 158 0.85 -4.16 0.93
CA LEU A 158 1.32 -3.07 1.75
C LEU A 158 1.14 -1.78 0.94
N ARG A 159 0.38 -0.83 1.47
CA ARG A 159 0.38 0.56 0.97
C ARG A 159 1.22 1.40 1.91
N VAL A 160 1.98 2.31 1.34
CA VAL A 160 2.84 3.26 2.07
C VAL A 160 2.57 4.65 1.51
N GLU A 161 1.94 5.51 2.28
CA GLU A 161 1.62 6.89 1.89
C GLU A 161 2.41 7.90 2.71
N PRO A 162 2.81 9.06 2.13
CA PRO A 162 3.41 10.14 2.88
C PRO A 162 2.40 10.74 3.87
N HIS A 163 2.89 11.09 5.07
CA HIS A 163 2.13 11.77 6.12
C HIS A 163 3.00 12.83 6.80
N GLY A 164 3.02 14.03 6.21
CA GLY A 164 4.00 15.06 6.55
C GLY A 164 5.42 14.58 6.25
N GLU A 165 6.30 14.62 7.25
CA GLU A 165 7.68 14.13 7.15
C GLU A 165 7.82 12.61 7.41
N THR A 166 6.73 11.95 7.72
CA THR A 166 6.64 10.53 8.08
C THR A 166 5.88 9.74 7.03
N ALA A 167 5.64 8.46 7.29
CA ALA A 167 4.76 7.61 6.49
C ALA A 167 3.58 7.08 7.30
N VAL A 168 2.49 6.74 6.62
CA VAL A 168 1.47 5.83 7.12
C VAL A 168 1.48 4.60 6.26
N ILE A 169 1.38 3.43 6.88
CA ILE A 169 1.27 2.15 6.19
C ILE A 169 -0.09 1.52 6.44
N CYS A 170 -0.57 0.77 5.45
CA CYS A 170 -1.66 -0.18 5.59
C CYS A 170 -1.19 -1.54 5.07
N TYR A 171 -0.96 -2.46 5.99
CA TYR A 171 -0.72 -3.88 5.69
C TYR A 171 -2.05 -4.60 5.65
N ALA A 172 -2.49 -5.04 4.47
CA ALA A 172 -3.72 -5.80 4.29
C ALA A 172 -3.37 -7.22 3.83
N ASN A 173 -3.90 -8.24 4.51
CA ASN A 173 -3.64 -9.63 4.18
C ASN A 173 -4.87 -10.51 4.40
N HIS A 174 -5.14 -11.40 3.46
CA HIS A 174 -6.16 -12.42 3.58
C HIS A 174 -5.55 -13.78 3.24
N VAL A 175 -5.66 -14.71 4.17
CA VAL A 175 -5.16 -16.07 4.04
C VAL A 175 -6.32 -17.04 4.13
N GLU A 176 -6.48 -17.91 3.14
CA GLU A 176 -7.39 -19.06 3.20
C GLU A 176 -6.58 -20.30 3.56
N PRO A 177 -6.73 -20.85 4.76
CA PRO A 177 -6.00 -22.03 5.19
C PRO A 177 -6.39 -23.28 4.36
N ALA A 178 -5.44 -24.21 4.21
CA ALA A 178 -5.69 -25.46 3.49
C ALA A 178 -6.73 -26.36 4.18
N THR A 179 -6.90 -26.23 5.49
CA THR A 179 -7.82 -27.04 6.30
C THR A 179 -8.56 -26.23 7.35
N ARG A 180 -9.80 -26.64 7.66
CA ARG A 180 -10.61 -26.03 8.73
C ARG A 180 -10.10 -26.34 10.13
N LEU A 181 -9.23 -27.33 10.31
CA LEU A 181 -8.66 -27.69 11.60
C LEU A 181 -7.89 -26.51 12.25
N VAL A 182 -7.41 -25.55 11.44
CA VAL A 182 -6.71 -24.37 11.93
C VAL A 182 -7.63 -23.17 12.25
N ALA A 183 -8.95 -23.33 12.19
CA ALA A 183 -9.89 -22.24 12.50
C ALA A 183 -9.65 -21.64 13.91
N GLY A 184 -9.30 -22.48 14.89
CA GLY A 184 -8.96 -22.05 16.26
C GLY A 184 -7.69 -21.21 16.37
N LEU A 185 -6.84 -21.16 15.34
CA LEU A 185 -5.60 -20.35 15.32
C LEU A 185 -5.80 -18.92 14.83
N ARG A 186 -7.05 -18.48 14.61
CA ARG A 186 -7.39 -17.12 14.14
C ARG A 186 -6.66 -16.04 14.95
N ASN A 187 -6.80 -16.07 16.27
CA ASN A 187 -6.20 -15.04 17.14
C ASN A 187 -4.67 -15.06 17.08
N GLN A 188 -4.08 -16.24 16.95
CA GLN A 188 -2.64 -16.39 16.78
C GLN A 188 -2.20 -15.77 15.45
N ALA A 189 -2.92 -16.01 14.34
CA ALA A 189 -2.62 -15.42 13.05
C ALA A 189 -2.72 -13.89 13.06
N LEU A 190 -3.75 -13.32 13.73
CA LEU A 190 -3.89 -11.87 13.92
C LEU A 190 -2.71 -11.29 14.71
N LYS A 191 -2.30 -11.97 15.78
CA LYS A 191 -1.16 -11.55 16.59
C LYS A 191 0.15 -11.58 15.79
N GLU A 192 0.39 -12.64 15.02
CA GLU A 192 1.60 -12.74 14.19
C GLU A 192 1.64 -11.66 13.08
N ALA A 193 0.51 -11.34 12.48
CA ALA A 193 0.43 -10.22 11.53
C ALA A 193 0.79 -8.88 12.21
N SER A 194 0.27 -8.62 13.42
CA SER A 194 0.61 -7.42 14.19
C SER A 194 2.09 -7.38 14.58
N ASN A 195 2.67 -8.51 15.02
CA ASN A 195 4.08 -8.61 15.36
C ASN A 195 4.98 -8.34 14.15
N THR A 196 4.60 -8.83 12.98
CA THR A 196 5.33 -8.60 11.72
C THR A 196 5.34 -7.12 11.36
N VAL A 197 4.17 -6.46 11.41
CA VAL A 197 4.07 -5.01 11.15
C VAL A 197 4.90 -4.22 12.15
N GLU A 198 4.83 -4.55 13.44
CA GLU A 198 5.60 -3.88 14.49
C GLU A 198 7.11 -4.03 14.27
N ALA A 199 7.57 -5.22 13.84
CA ALA A 199 8.97 -5.46 13.53
C ALA A 199 9.46 -4.60 12.34
N ILE A 200 8.65 -4.51 11.28
CA ILE A 200 8.93 -3.66 10.11
C ILE A 200 9.02 -2.19 10.53
N VAL A 201 8.05 -1.71 11.32
CA VAL A 201 8.02 -0.32 11.79
C VAL A 201 9.27 0.02 12.60
N LYS A 202 9.59 -0.79 13.62
CA LYS A 202 10.78 -0.58 14.47
C LYS A 202 12.07 -0.54 13.67
N GLU A 203 12.22 -1.44 12.71
CA GLU A 203 13.43 -1.48 11.89
C GLU A 203 13.50 -0.29 10.92
N ALA A 204 12.36 0.13 10.35
CA ALA A 204 12.29 1.32 9.48
C ALA A 204 12.69 2.58 10.25
N GLU A 205 12.15 2.78 11.45
CA GLU A 205 12.45 3.91 12.32
C GLU A 205 13.91 3.89 12.77
N ARG A 206 14.44 2.71 13.12
CA ARG A 206 15.86 2.54 13.48
C ARG A 206 16.78 2.92 12.31
N ARG A 207 16.51 2.43 11.09
CA ARG A 207 17.31 2.77 9.90
C ARG A 207 17.20 4.25 9.56
N HIS A 208 16.02 4.85 9.73
CA HIS A 208 15.80 6.26 9.49
C HIS A 208 16.59 7.12 10.48
N ALA A 209 16.60 6.78 11.76
CA ALA A 209 17.37 7.50 12.79
C ALA A 209 18.89 7.44 12.54
N VAL A 210 19.41 6.33 12.03
CA VAL A 210 20.85 6.18 11.71
C VAL A 210 21.24 6.93 10.44
N ASN A 211 20.38 6.94 9.41
CA ASN A 211 20.69 7.47 8.08
C ASN A 211 20.07 8.86 7.83
N GLY A 212 19.29 9.39 8.77
CA GLY A 212 18.60 10.67 8.64
C GLY A 212 19.55 11.91 8.69
N PRO A 213 19.05 13.11 8.40
CA PRO A 213 19.85 14.33 8.32
C PRO A 213 20.61 14.70 9.59
N GLN A 214 20.21 14.16 10.75
CA GLN A 214 20.89 14.38 12.04
C GLN A 214 22.18 13.56 12.23
N ALA A 215 22.41 12.55 11.40
CA ALA A 215 23.65 11.73 11.46
C ALA A 215 24.84 12.41 10.76
N LYS A 216 24.69 13.65 10.27
CA LYS A 216 25.73 14.42 9.56
C LYS A 216 26.28 15.60 10.36
N LEU A 217 26.02 15.68 11.66
CA LEU A 217 26.68 16.58 12.61
C LEU A 217 27.74 15.79 13.36
#